data_46adbe460806a63457c772dec21a5f22
#
_entry.id   46adbe460806a63457c772dec21a5f22
#
_cell.length_a   1.000
_cell.length_b   1.000
_cell.length_c   1.000
_cell.angle_alpha   90.00
_cell.angle_beta   90.00
_cell.angle_gamma   90.00
#
_symmetry.space_group_name_H-M   'P 1'
#
loop_
_entity.id
_entity.type
_entity.pdbx_description
1 polymer ?
#
loop_
_entity_poly.entity_id
_entity_poly.type
_entity_poly.pdbx_seq_one_letter_code
_entity_poly.pdbx_strand_id
1 'polypeptide(L)'
;VGDLSMPTVPMFPLEVAMLPGEELPLRIFEPRYAALVQACLAADDPAFGVVLIAAGREVGGGDSRSDVGALAHITEYAELGPGLYQLKCVMGERIRVVEWLPDDPYPRAVVETWPDQPGAAVDVEAIRDIEDRMVALFERIATARGAQVNARDIVHGADESGQAAMWLYALTSRLPMGQADRYSVLAAPTAAERVVALSEAVDTVTAMVEFQLSE
;
A
#
# COMPACT_ATOMS: atom_id res chain seq x y z
N VAL A 1 -28.28 -21.76 -2.16
CA VAL A 1 -27.85 -20.69 -3.07
C VAL A 1 -27.42 -19.57 -2.15
N GLY A 2 -26.10 -19.50 -1.85
CA GLY A 2 -25.52 -18.43 -1.03
C GLY A 2 -25.71 -17.11 -1.76
N ASP A 3 -26.13 -16.12 -1.02
CA ASP A 3 -26.23 -14.74 -1.49
C ASP A 3 -24.82 -14.29 -1.87
N LEU A 4 -24.58 -14.12 -3.17
CA LEU A 4 -23.30 -13.64 -3.75
C LEU A 4 -23.24 -12.10 -3.69
N SER A 5 -23.88 -11.47 -2.70
CA SER A 5 -23.75 -10.02 -2.54
C SER A 5 -22.32 -9.70 -2.09
N MET A 6 -21.61 -8.95 -2.92
CA MET A 6 -20.30 -8.44 -2.59
C MET A 6 -20.41 -7.55 -1.34
N PRO A 7 -19.44 -7.65 -0.40
CA PRO A 7 -19.52 -6.92 0.85
C PRO A 7 -19.42 -5.41 0.64
N THR A 8 -20.21 -4.67 1.40
CA THR A 8 -20.02 -3.21 1.56
C THR A 8 -19.01 -2.99 2.67
N VAL A 9 -17.95 -2.26 2.36
CA VAL A 9 -16.82 -2.02 3.26
C VAL A 9 -16.69 -0.53 3.55
N PRO A 10 -16.46 -0.13 4.82
CA PRO A 10 -16.01 1.22 5.14
C PRO A 10 -14.68 1.51 4.44
N MET A 11 -14.51 2.73 3.90
CA MET A 11 -13.33 3.08 3.11
C MET A 11 -12.62 4.28 3.72
N PHE A 12 -11.29 4.23 3.71
CA PHE A 12 -10.41 5.29 4.18
C PHE A 12 -9.45 5.69 3.05
N PRO A 13 -9.78 6.72 2.27
CA PRO A 13 -8.87 7.23 1.24
C PRO A 13 -7.66 7.93 1.87
N LEU A 14 -6.46 7.63 1.37
CA LEU A 14 -5.19 8.20 1.81
C LEU A 14 -4.41 8.81 0.63
N GLU A 15 -3.54 9.76 0.91
CA GLU A 15 -2.59 10.29 -0.09
C GLU A 15 -1.40 9.34 -0.36
N VAL A 16 -1.40 8.18 0.26
CA VAL A 16 -0.37 7.14 0.11
C VAL A 16 -1.01 5.84 -0.36
N ALA A 17 -0.42 5.22 -1.38
CA ALA A 17 -0.77 3.87 -1.80
C ALA A 17 -0.19 2.85 -0.79
N MET A 18 -1.06 2.22 -0.01
CA MET A 18 -0.67 1.21 0.97
C MET A 18 -0.60 -0.17 0.34
N LEU A 19 0.46 -0.90 0.66
CA LEU A 19 0.73 -2.23 0.10
C LEU A 19 0.42 -3.33 1.11
N PRO A 20 0.01 -4.53 0.67
CA PRO A 20 -0.11 -5.70 1.54
C PRO A 20 1.15 -5.93 2.38
N GLY A 21 0.96 -6.22 3.67
CA GLY A 21 2.03 -6.46 4.64
C GLY A 21 2.58 -5.20 5.33
N GLU A 22 2.20 -4.00 4.91
CA GLU A 22 2.64 -2.77 5.58
C GLU A 22 1.87 -2.49 6.87
N GLU A 23 2.55 -1.84 7.80
CA GLU A 23 1.91 -1.27 8.98
C GLU A 23 1.33 0.11 8.65
N LEU A 24 0.12 0.36 9.15
CA LEU A 24 -0.56 1.65 9.00
C LEU A 24 -0.95 2.18 10.37
N PRO A 25 -0.13 3.05 10.97
CA PRO A 25 -0.51 3.81 12.16
C PRO A 25 -1.40 4.99 11.75
N LEU A 26 -2.57 5.12 12.40
CA LEU A 26 -3.49 6.24 12.16
C LEU A 26 -3.84 6.96 13.44
N ARG A 27 -4.03 8.27 13.32
CA ARG A 27 -4.64 9.11 14.35
C ARG A 27 -5.93 9.67 13.80
N ILE A 28 -7.04 9.25 14.39
CA ILE A 28 -8.38 9.61 13.96
C ILE A 28 -8.88 10.77 14.83
N PHE A 29 -9.30 11.86 14.17
CA PHE A 29 -9.82 13.06 14.82
C PHE A 29 -11.07 13.63 14.11
N GLU A 30 -11.31 13.26 12.84
CA GLU A 30 -12.51 13.68 12.13
C GLU A 30 -13.73 12.86 12.60
N PRO A 31 -14.89 13.48 12.86
CA PRO A 31 -16.08 12.78 13.33
C PRO A 31 -16.54 11.65 12.40
N ARG A 32 -16.43 11.84 11.07
CA ARG A 32 -16.81 10.81 10.09
C ARG A 32 -15.92 9.56 10.21
N TYR A 33 -14.63 9.72 10.43
CA TYR A 33 -13.72 8.59 10.61
C TYR A 33 -13.77 7.99 12.01
N ALA A 34 -14.13 8.77 13.03
CA ALA A 34 -14.47 8.20 14.34
C ALA A 34 -15.69 7.25 14.23
N ALA A 35 -16.71 7.62 13.46
CA ALA A 35 -17.85 6.76 13.19
C ALA A 35 -17.46 5.50 12.39
N LEU A 36 -16.55 5.61 11.43
CA LEU A 36 -15.97 4.48 10.71
C LEU A 36 -15.30 3.49 11.67
N VAL A 37 -14.42 3.99 12.56
CA VAL A 37 -13.72 3.14 13.53
C VAL A 37 -14.71 2.42 14.45
N GLN A 38 -15.71 3.13 14.97
CA GLN A 38 -16.75 2.52 15.82
C GLN A 38 -17.50 1.41 15.09
N ALA A 39 -17.84 1.62 13.82
CA ALA A 39 -18.50 0.60 13.01
C ALA A 39 -17.60 -0.62 12.77
N CYS A 40 -16.30 -0.40 12.50
CA CYS A 40 -15.34 -1.49 12.33
C CYS A 40 -15.15 -2.30 13.63
N LEU A 41 -14.99 -1.62 14.78
CA LEU A 41 -14.78 -2.27 16.07
C LEU A 41 -16.01 -3.06 16.56
N ALA A 42 -17.18 -2.83 16.00
CA ALA A 42 -18.38 -3.61 16.27
C ALA A 42 -18.44 -4.95 15.51
N ALA A 43 -17.56 -5.16 14.53
CA ALA A 43 -17.46 -6.41 13.77
C ALA A 43 -16.46 -7.39 14.41
N ASP A 44 -16.61 -8.68 14.11
CA ASP A 44 -15.72 -9.73 14.62
C ASP A 44 -14.29 -9.61 14.07
N ASP A 45 -14.14 -9.11 12.85
CA ASP A 45 -12.85 -8.81 12.21
C ASP A 45 -12.81 -7.32 11.82
N PRO A 46 -12.27 -6.46 12.70
CA PRO A 46 -12.26 -5.04 12.49
C PRO A 46 -11.34 -4.64 11.33
N ALA A 47 -11.92 -4.30 10.19
CA ALA A 47 -11.18 -3.92 8.99
C ALA A 47 -11.91 -2.83 8.19
N PHE A 48 -11.15 -2.09 7.39
CA PHE A 48 -11.64 -1.12 6.42
C PHE A 48 -10.77 -1.11 5.16
N GLY A 49 -11.33 -0.68 4.04
CA GLY A 49 -10.58 -0.58 2.79
C GLY A 49 -9.77 0.72 2.75
N VAL A 50 -8.54 0.63 2.28
CA VAL A 50 -7.66 1.79 2.03
C VAL A 50 -7.39 1.89 0.54
N VAL A 51 -7.60 3.09 -0.02
CA VAL A 51 -7.32 3.41 -1.43
C VAL A 51 -6.54 4.70 -1.54
N LEU A 52 -5.79 4.85 -2.63
CA LEU A 52 -5.08 6.10 -2.93
C LEU A 52 -6.08 7.17 -3.39
N ILE A 53 -5.91 8.39 -2.90
CA ILE A 53 -6.55 9.58 -3.46
C ILE A 53 -5.82 9.96 -4.75
N ALA A 54 -6.51 9.82 -5.88
CA ALA A 54 -5.97 10.16 -7.20
C ALA A 54 -5.96 11.68 -7.44
N ALA A 55 -6.95 12.40 -6.88
CA ALA A 55 -7.03 13.86 -6.88
C ALA A 55 -7.87 14.33 -5.70
N GLY A 56 -7.50 15.45 -5.09
CA GLY A 56 -8.16 15.97 -3.89
C GLY A 56 -7.24 15.91 -2.67
N ARG A 57 -7.83 15.86 -1.49
CA ARG A 57 -7.14 15.81 -0.19
C ARG A 57 -7.83 14.83 0.75
N GLU A 58 -7.09 14.28 1.70
CA GLU A 58 -7.62 13.39 2.75
C GLU A 58 -8.67 14.08 3.63
N VAL A 59 -8.47 15.36 3.90
CA VAL A 59 -9.33 16.14 4.80
C VAL A 59 -10.39 16.88 4.00
N GLY A 60 -11.66 16.71 4.38
CA GLY A 60 -12.79 17.48 3.86
C GLY A 60 -13.66 16.77 2.82
N GLY A 61 -13.23 15.66 2.23
CA GLY A 61 -13.98 14.93 1.20
C GLY A 61 -13.92 15.56 -0.20
N GLY A 62 -14.66 15.00 -1.15
CA GLY A 62 -14.68 15.47 -2.57
C GLY A 62 -13.47 15.03 -3.38
N ASP A 63 -12.77 14.03 -2.94
CA ASP A 63 -11.61 13.40 -3.56
C ASP A 63 -11.99 12.47 -4.72
N SER A 64 -11.12 12.38 -5.71
CA SER A 64 -11.13 11.31 -6.70
C SER A 64 -10.32 10.13 -6.18
N ARG A 65 -10.92 8.96 -6.12
CA ARG A 65 -10.38 7.77 -5.45
C ARG A 65 -9.98 6.73 -6.48
N SER A 66 -8.87 6.04 -6.21
CA SER A 66 -8.43 4.90 -7.03
C SER A 66 -9.29 3.66 -6.74
N ASP A 67 -9.39 2.77 -7.73
CA ASP A 67 -10.26 1.58 -7.63
C ASP A 67 -9.57 0.39 -6.95
N VAL A 68 -8.24 0.34 -6.96
CA VAL A 68 -7.47 -0.72 -6.30
C VAL A 68 -6.91 -0.22 -4.98
N GLY A 69 -7.03 -1.05 -3.96
CA GLY A 69 -6.50 -0.81 -2.63
C GLY A 69 -6.23 -2.10 -1.88
N ALA A 70 -6.16 -2.01 -0.56
CA ALA A 70 -6.01 -3.16 0.32
C ALA A 70 -6.86 -2.99 1.59
N LEU A 71 -7.21 -4.09 2.25
CA LEU A 71 -7.85 -4.06 3.55
C LEU A 71 -6.83 -3.73 4.64
N ALA A 72 -7.18 -2.83 5.54
CA ALA A 72 -6.45 -2.54 6.76
C ALA A 72 -7.15 -3.23 7.93
N HIS A 73 -6.50 -4.21 8.54
CA HIS A 73 -6.98 -4.90 9.74
C HIS A 73 -6.49 -4.15 10.97
N ILE A 74 -7.42 -3.75 11.85
CA ILE A 74 -7.09 -3.05 13.09
C ILE A 74 -6.53 -4.06 14.08
N THR A 75 -5.24 -3.99 14.39
CA THR A 75 -4.57 -4.92 15.32
C THR A 75 -4.55 -4.38 16.75
N GLU A 76 -4.44 -3.07 16.91
CA GLU A 76 -4.48 -2.39 18.19
C GLU A 76 -5.21 -1.05 18.04
N TYR A 77 -5.92 -0.64 19.10
CA TYR A 77 -6.48 0.71 19.16
C TYR A 77 -6.48 1.27 20.58
N ALA A 78 -6.46 2.59 20.69
CA ALA A 78 -6.67 3.32 21.92
C ALA A 78 -7.62 4.50 21.68
N GLU A 79 -8.61 4.68 22.55
CA GLU A 79 -9.44 5.87 22.58
C GLU A 79 -8.77 6.91 23.50
N LEU A 80 -8.32 8.03 22.90
CA LEU A 80 -7.59 9.10 23.60
C LEU A 80 -8.53 10.18 24.15
N GLY A 81 -9.81 10.11 23.82
CA GLY A 81 -10.87 11.04 24.20
C GLY A 81 -12.07 10.81 23.27
N PRO A 82 -13.21 11.46 23.53
CA PRO A 82 -14.42 11.27 22.72
C PRO A 82 -14.17 11.49 21.24
N GLY A 83 -14.30 10.44 20.43
CA GLY A 83 -14.07 10.48 18.98
C GLY A 83 -12.61 10.62 18.55
N LEU A 84 -11.65 10.48 19.46
CA LEU A 84 -10.21 10.52 19.16
C LEU A 84 -9.63 9.12 19.32
N TYR A 85 -9.16 8.54 18.21
CA TYR A 85 -8.57 7.20 18.22
C TYR A 85 -7.13 7.23 17.74
N GLN A 86 -6.33 6.33 18.29
CA GLN A 86 -5.06 5.93 17.75
C GLN A 86 -5.17 4.46 17.35
N LEU A 87 -4.87 4.16 16.10
CA LEU A 87 -4.96 2.81 15.54
C LEU A 87 -3.58 2.34 15.12
N LYS A 88 -3.35 1.03 15.27
CA LYS A 88 -2.34 0.30 14.51
C LYS A 88 -3.07 -0.71 13.63
N CYS A 89 -2.78 -0.66 12.34
CA CYS A 89 -3.35 -1.56 11.37
C CYS A 89 -2.24 -2.28 10.62
N VAL A 90 -2.55 -3.46 10.11
CA VAL A 90 -1.71 -4.20 9.17
C VAL A 90 -2.49 -4.35 7.88
N MET A 91 -1.84 -4.01 6.76
CA MET A 91 -2.44 -4.12 5.44
C MET A 91 -2.51 -5.59 5.02
N GLY A 92 -3.70 -6.04 4.71
CA GLY A 92 -4.01 -7.39 4.27
C GLY A 92 -4.13 -7.52 2.75
N GLU A 93 -5.12 -8.30 2.33
CA GLU A 93 -5.36 -8.61 0.93
C GLU A 93 -5.76 -7.38 0.11
N ARG A 94 -5.43 -7.44 -1.19
CA ARG A 94 -5.89 -6.44 -2.16
C ARG A 94 -7.39 -6.54 -2.38
N ILE A 95 -7.99 -5.38 -2.56
CA ILE A 95 -9.39 -5.23 -2.94
C ILE A 95 -9.50 -4.37 -4.20
N ARG A 96 -10.57 -4.60 -4.95
CA ARG A 96 -11.00 -3.74 -6.03
C ARG A 96 -12.39 -3.19 -5.75
N VAL A 97 -12.54 -1.88 -5.89
CA VAL A 97 -13.82 -1.21 -5.76
C VAL A 97 -14.65 -1.52 -7.00
N VAL A 98 -15.85 -2.04 -6.78
CA VAL A 98 -16.85 -2.32 -7.82
C VAL A 98 -17.78 -1.14 -7.95
N GLU A 99 -18.18 -0.54 -6.82
CA GLU A 99 -19.09 0.60 -6.78
C GLU A 99 -18.82 1.46 -5.56
N TRP A 100 -18.65 2.75 -5.75
CA TRP A 100 -18.64 3.73 -4.67
C TRP A 100 -20.07 4.08 -4.27
N LEU A 101 -20.35 3.98 -2.98
CA LEU A 101 -21.63 4.37 -2.39
C LEU A 101 -21.56 5.81 -1.88
N PRO A 102 -22.71 6.49 -1.68
CA PRO A 102 -22.73 7.78 -1.01
C PRO A 102 -22.09 7.71 0.37
N ASP A 103 -21.30 8.74 0.72
CA ASP A 103 -20.71 8.87 2.06
C ASP A 103 -21.82 9.07 3.09
N ASP A 104 -21.88 8.20 4.12
CA ASP A 104 -22.89 8.28 5.19
C ASP A 104 -22.42 7.57 6.48
N PRO A 105 -21.80 8.25 7.43
CA PRO A 105 -21.15 9.56 7.35
C PRO A 105 -19.73 9.49 6.77
N TYR A 106 -19.20 8.29 6.51
CA TYR A 106 -17.86 8.01 5.97
C TYR A 106 -17.95 7.36 4.58
N PRO A 107 -16.86 7.37 3.81
CA PRO A 107 -16.82 6.70 2.52
C PRO A 107 -17.10 5.21 2.64
N ARG A 108 -17.90 4.68 1.70
CA ARG A 108 -18.27 3.26 1.62
C ARG A 108 -18.21 2.79 0.18
N ALA A 109 -17.83 1.55 -0.01
CA ALA A 109 -17.81 0.94 -1.33
C ALA A 109 -18.24 -0.53 -1.29
N VAL A 110 -18.80 -1.00 -2.37
CA VAL A 110 -18.91 -2.42 -2.68
C VAL A 110 -17.56 -2.85 -3.24
N VAL A 111 -16.93 -3.84 -2.62
CA VAL A 111 -15.60 -4.31 -3.01
C VAL A 111 -15.61 -5.81 -3.29
N GLU A 112 -14.62 -6.24 -4.06
CA GLU A 112 -14.26 -7.64 -4.21
C GLU A 112 -12.80 -7.85 -3.79
N THR A 113 -12.47 -9.02 -3.26
CA THR A 113 -11.07 -9.42 -3.09
C THR A 113 -10.42 -9.52 -4.47
N TRP A 114 -9.20 -8.98 -4.59
CA TRP A 114 -8.50 -8.92 -5.87
C TRP A 114 -7.13 -9.59 -5.81
N PRO A 115 -7.09 -10.93 -5.75
CA PRO A 115 -5.85 -11.69 -5.79
C PRO A 115 -5.15 -11.54 -7.13
N ASP A 116 -3.88 -11.95 -7.18
CA ASP A 116 -3.15 -12.00 -8.43
C ASP A 116 -3.89 -12.89 -9.45
N GLN A 117 -4.08 -12.34 -10.63
CA GLN A 117 -4.69 -13.07 -11.73
C GLN A 117 -3.69 -14.09 -12.30
N PRO A 118 -4.16 -15.20 -12.89
CA PRO A 118 -3.30 -16.13 -13.60
C PRO A 118 -2.52 -15.40 -14.70
N GLY A 119 -1.21 -15.62 -14.75
CA GLY A 119 -0.32 -14.94 -15.68
C GLY A 119 0.97 -15.75 -15.89
N ALA A 120 1.96 -15.12 -16.50
CA ALA A 120 3.29 -15.71 -16.63
C ALA A 120 3.89 -16.00 -15.24
N ALA A 121 4.66 -17.08 -15.17
CA ALA A 121 5.42 -17.39 -13.96
C ALA A 121 6.39 -16.23 -13.65
N VAL A 122 6.50 -15.90 -12.36
CA VAL A 122 7.49 -14.91 -11.93
C VAL A 122 8.87 -15.52 -12.01
N ASP A 123 9.76 -14.83 -12.71
CA ASP A 123 11.16 -15.18 -12.73
C ASP A 123 11.83 -14.67 -11.44
N VAL A 124 12.30 -15.58 -10.61
CA VAL A 124 13.00 -15.26 -9.36
C VAL A 124 14.31 -14.51 -9.65
N GLU A 125 14.96 -14.77 -10.80
CA GLU A 125 16.17 -14.05 -11.20
C GLU A 125 15.87 -12.59 -11.50
N ALA A 126 14.71 -12.29 -12.08
CA ALA A 126 14.27 -10.91 -12.30
C ALA A 126 14.03 -10.15 -10.99
N ILE A 127 13.52 -10.82 -9.94
CA ILE A 127 13.38 -10.18 -8.63
C ILE A 127 14.77 -9.91 -8.00
N ARG A 128 15.71 -10.85 -8.13
CA ARG A 128 17.09 -10.67 -7.63
C ARG A 128 17.82 -9.54 -8.37
N ASP A 129 17.61 -9.40 -9.67
CA ASP A 129 18.14 -8.26 -10.43
C ASP A 129 17.62 -6.92 -9.88
N ILE A 130 16.32 -6.85 -9.57
CA ILE A 130 15.73 -5.68 -8.91
C ILE A 130 16.40 -5.42 -7.56
N GLU A 131 16.60 -6.43 -6.72
CA GLU A 131 17.30 -6.29 -5.44
C GLU A 131 18.71 -5.76 -5.59
N ASP A 132 19.50 -6.34 -6.50
CA ASP A 132 20.89 -5.92 -6.74
C ASP A 132 20.95 -4.46 -7.23
N ARG A 133 20.01 -4.05 -8.07
CA ARG A 133 19.89 -2.64 -8.53
C ARG A 133 19.50 -1.70 -7.38
N MET A 134 18.60 -2.13 -6.50
CA MET A 134 18.25 -1.37 -5.30
C MET A 134 19.42 -1.25 -4.34
N VAL A 135 20.20 -2.31 -4.12
CA VAL A 135 21.43 -2.28 -3.30
C VAL A 135 22.41 -1.28 -3.88
N ALA A 136 22.68 -1.33 -5.20
CA ALA A 136 23.59 -0.40 -5.84
C ALA A 136 23.11 1.07 -5.72
N LEU A 137 21.80 1.32 -5.83
CA LEU A 137 21.19 2.62 -5.65
C LEU A 137 21.40 3.15 -4.22
N PHE A 138 21.13 2.33 -3.20
CA PHE A 138 21.30 2.73 -1.80
C PHE A 138 22.76 2.95 -1.42
N GLU A 139 23.70 2.13 -1.91
CA GLU A 139 25.15 2.32 -1.73
C GLU A 139 25.58 3.66 -2.34
N ARG A 140 25.08 4.00 -3.50
CA ARG A 140 25.37 5.27 -4.18
C ARG A 140 24.83 6.47 -3.39
N ILE A 141 23.61 6.40 -2.89
CA ILE A 141 23.04 7.44 -2.01
C ILE A 141 23.85 7.59 -0.73
N ALA A 142 24.21 6.48 -0.09
CA ALA A 142 25.00 6.49 1.13
C ALA A 142 26.38 7.14 0.91
N THR A 143 27.08 6.75 -0.16
CA THR A 143 28.38 7.32 -0.53
C THR A 143 28.29 8.83 -0.76
N ALA A 144 27.29 9.29 -1.48
CA ALA A 144 27.08 10.72 -1.76
C ALA A 144 26.78 11.54 -0.49
N ARG A 145 26.17 10.90 0.52
CA ARG A 145 25.87 11.53 1.82
C ARG A 145 26.97 11.34 2.86
N GLY A 146 28.07 10.67 2.52
CA GLY A 146 29.14 10.32 3.48
C GLY A 146 28.69 9.38 4.59
N ALA A 147 27.61 8.61 4.35
CA ALA A 147 27.06 7.66 5.30
C ALA A 147 27.63 6.25 5.05
N GLN A 148 27.89 5.51 6.11
CA GLN A 148 28.20 4.08 6.04
C GLN A 148 26.91 3.29 6.34
N VAL A 149 26.32 2.70 5.32
CA VAL A 149 25.11 1.90 5.41
C VAL A 149 25.37 0.57 4.72
N ASN A 150 24.97 -0.53 5.34
CA ASN A 150 24.90 -1.80 4.64
C ASN A 150 23.60 -1.85 3.83
N ALA A 151 23.68 -1.49 2.56
CA ALA A 151 22.52 -1.44 1.69
C ALA A 151 21.83 -2.81 1.55
N ARG A 152 22.59 -3.90 1.69
CA ARG A 152 22.02 -5.26 1.67
C ARG A 152 21.08 -5.50 2.84
N ASP A 153 21.38 -5.00 4.04
CA ASP A 153 20.49 -5.14 5.20
C ASP A 153 19.17 -4.36 5.04
N ILE A 154 19.19 -3.29 4.22
CA ILE A 154 17.98 -2.54 3.90
C ILE A 154 17.10 -3.32 2.90
N VAL A 155 17.71 -3.95 1.91
CA VAL A 155 16.99 -4.62 0.80
C VAL A 155 16.67 -6.07 1.17
N HIS A 156 17.62 -6.83 1.72
CA HIS A 156 17.40 -8.22 2.11
C HIS A 156 16.55 -8.33 3.40
N GLY A 157 15.95 -9.48 3.62
CA GLY A 157 15.04 -9.76 4.74
C GLY A 157 13.56 -9.58 4.36
N ALA A 158 13.28 -9.40 3.07
CA ALA A 158 11.90 -9.30 2.59
C ALA A 158 11.22 -10.65 2.33
N ASP A 159 11.99 -11.71 2.16
CA ASP A 159 11.45 -13.02 1.76
C ASP A 159 11.64 -14.10 2.82
N GLU A 160 10.94 -13.98 3.94
CA GLU A 160 10.75 -15.11 4.84
C GLU A 160 9.46 -15.90 4.53
N SER A 161 8.57 -15.36 3.69
CA SER A 161 7.26 -15.94 3.40
C SER A 161 7.26 -16.95 2.24
N GLY A 162 8.29 -16.95 1.39
CA GLY A 162 8.35 -17.78 0.18
C GLY A 162 7.33 -17.43 -0.91
N GLN A 163 6.62 -16.29 -0.77
CA GLN A 163 5.64 -15.82 -1.74
C GLN A 163 6.20 -14.63 -2.52
N ALA A 164 6.43 -14.82 -3.82
CA ALA A 164 6.97 -13.77 -4.71
C ALA A 164 6.19 -12.45 -4.64
N ALA A 165 4.87 -12.51 -4.48
CA ALA A 165 4.03 -11.32 -4.36
C ALA A 165 4.39 -10.47 -3.12
N MET A 166 4.54 -11.10 -1.95
CA MET A 166 4.91 -10.42 -0.70
C MET A 166 6.32 -9.88 -0.75
N TRP A 167 7.24 -10.60 -1.38
CA TRP A 167 8.59 -10.13 -1.61
C TRP A 167 8.62 -8.83 -2.43
N LEU A 168 7.88 -8.78 -3.54
CA LEU A 168 7.77 -7.58 -4.37
C LEU A 168 7.16 -6.38 -3.61
N TYR A 169 6.14 -6.59 -2.77
CA TYR A 169 5.59 -5.52 -1.93
C TYR A 169 6.61 -5.02 -0.91
N ALA A 170 7.35 -5.93 -0.27
CA ALA A 170 8.37 -5.56 0.67
C ALA A 170 9.52 -4.76 0.04
N LEU A 171 9.95 -5.10 -1.18
CA LEU A 171 10.91 -4.30 -1.94
C LEU A 171 10.35 -2.92 -2.30
N THR A 172 9.09 -2.89 -2.77
CA THR A 172 8.40 -1.63 -3.09
C THR A 172 8.33 -0.69 -1.90
N SER A 173 8.07 -1.22 -0.70
CA SER A 173 8.00 -0.42 0.54
C SER A 173 9.32 0.26 0.90
N ARG A 174 10.44 -0.27 0.46
CA ARG A 174 11.78 0.25 0.75
C ARG A 174 12.27 1.27 -0.26
N LEU A 175 11.75 1.25 -1.49
CA LEU A 175 12.17 2.15 -2.55
C LEU A 175 11.51 3.53 -2.38
N PRO A 176 12.28 4.64 -2.34
CA PRO A 176 11.74 6.00 -2.21
C PRO A 176 11.15 6.49 -3.55
N MET A 177 10.02 5.94 -3.94
CA MET A 177 9.32 6.25 -5.19
C MET A 177 8.10 7.14 -4.97
N GLY A 178 7.62 7.76 -6.06
CA GLY A 178 6.37 8.51 -6.08
C GLY A 178 5.12 7.63 -5.88
N GLN A 179 4.01 8.26 -5.47
CA GLN A 179 2.77 7.51 -5.19
C GLN A 179 2.16 6.90 -6.46
N ALA A 180 2.37 7.52 -7.62
CA ALA A 180 1.91 6.96 -8.90
C ALA A 180 2.61 5.62 -9.23
N ASP A 181 3.94 5.57 -9.08
CA ASP A 181 4.72 4.35 -9.32
C ASP A 181 4.36 3.27 -8.30
N ARG A 182 4.23 3.69 -7.03
CA ARG A 182 3.81 2.79 -5.95
C ARG A 182 2.42 2.19 -6.21
N TYR A 183 1.48 3.02 -6.68
CA TYR A 183 0.16 2.56 -7.07
C TYR A 183 0.21 1.61 -8.28
N SER A 184 1.08 1.85 -9.26
CA SER A 184 1.25 0.94 -10.40
C SER A 184 1.68 -0.46 -9.96
N VAL A 185 2.55 -0.56 -8.95
CA VAL A 185 2.93 -1.86 -8.36
C VAL A 185 1.75 -2.51 -7.63
N LEU A 186 0.97 -1.74 -6.84
CA LEU A 186 -0.22 -2.25 -6.16
C LEU A 186 -1.28 -2.72 -7.15
N ALA A 187 -1.53 -1.94 -8.20
CA ALA A 187 -2.58 -2.17 -9.18
C ALA A 187 -2.21 -3.15 -10.29
N ALA A 188 -0.99 -3.71 -10.29
CA ALA A 188 -0.59 -4.72 -11.27
C ALA A 188 -1.48 -5.97 -11.15
N PRO A 189 -2.13 -6.42 -12.26
CA PRO A 189 -3.06 -7.55 -12.21
C PRO A 189 -2.40 -8.87 -11.88
N THR A 190 -1.17 -9.08 -12.34
CA THR A 190 -0.39 -10.31 -12.15
C THR A 190 0.91 -10.04 -11.42
N ALA A 191 1.48 -11.07 -10.80
CA ALA A 191 2.79 -10.96 -10.17
C ALA A 191 3.90 -10.63 -11.18
N ALA A 192 3.81 -11.11 -12.42
CA ALA A 192 4.77 -10.80 -13.47
C ALA A 192 4.72 -9.31 -13.89
N GLU A 193 3.51 -8.73 -14.04
CA GLU A 193 3.35 -7.29 -14.31
C GLU A 193 3.82 -6.43 -13.13
N ARG A 194 3.70 -6.94 -11.90
CA ARG A 194 4.25 -6.27 -10.71
C ARG A 194 5.77 -6.21 -10.73
N VAL A 195 6.46 -7.27 -11.20
CA VAL A 195 7.91 -7.24 -11.43
C VAL A 195 8.28 -6.13 -12.41
N VAL A 196 7.55 -6.01 -13.52
CA VAL A 196 7.79 -4.97 -14.52
C VAL A 196 7.59 -3.58 -13.91
N ALA A 197 6.47 -3.35 -13.23
CA ALA A 197 6.16 -2.06 -12.60
C ALA A 197 7.23 -1.65 -11.56
N LEU A 198 7.69 -2.58 -10.74
CA LEU A 198 8.75 -2.31 -9.76
C LEU A 198 10.10 -2.05 -10.44
N SER A 199 10.44 -2.82 -11.49
CA SER A 199 11.67 -2.59 -12.27
C SER A 199 11.72 -1.18 -12.87
N GLU A 200 10.62 -0.73 -13.48
CA GLU A 200 10.48 0.63 -14.04
C GLU A 200 10.59 1.70 -12.95
N ALA A 201 10.02 1.46 -11.77
CA ALA A 201 10.13 2.38 -10.64
C ALA A 201 11.58 2.48 -10.14
N VAL A 202 12.34 1.39 -10.08
CA VAL A 202 13.77 1.40 -9.74
C VAL A 202 14.56 2.23 -10.74
N ASP A 203 14.29 2.09 -12.03
CA ASP A 203 14.95 2.88 -13.08
C ASP A 203 14.65 4.38 -12.92
N THR A 204 13.39 4.71 -12.67
CA THR A 204 12.95 6.10 -12.45
C THR A 204 13.67 6.73 -11.25
N VAL A 205 13.68 6.03 -10.10
CA VAL A 205 14.35 6.54 -8.89
C VAL A 205 15.86 6.65 -9.11
N THR A 206 16.47 5.68 -9.80
CA THR A 206 17.91 5.71 -10.12
C THR A 206 18.26 6.94 -10.96
N ALA A 207 17.49 7.19 -12.02
CA ALA A 207 17.70 8.36 -12.89
C ALA A 207 17.54 9.69 -12.12
N MET A 208 16.54 9.78 -11.22
CA MET A 208 16.35 10.96 -10.37
C MET A 208 17.54 11.19 -9.42
N VAL A 209 18.04 10.15 -8.79
CA VAL A 209 19.19 10.23 -7.89
C VAL A 209 20.45 10.63 -8.67
N GLU A 210 20.68 10.05 -9.83
CA GLU A 210 21.82 10.42 -10.69
C GLU A 210 21.80 11.88 -11.11
N PHE A 211 20.63 12.38 -11.47
CA PHE A 211 20.46 13.79 -11.80
C PHE A 211 20.80 14.70 -10.62
N GLN A 212 20.27 14.40 -9.42
CA GLN A 212 20.54 15.16 -8.20
C GLN A 212 22.01 15.14 -7.76
N LEU A 213 22.74 14.06 -8.04
CA LEU A 213 24.15 13.94 -7.69
C LEU A 213 25.08 14.60 -8.72
N SER A 214 24.58 14.97 -9.88
CA SER A 214 25.35 15.64 -10.94
C SER A 214 25.28 17.19 -10.87
N GLU A 215 24.43 17.74 -10.01
CA GLU A 215 24.34 19.17 -9.68
C GLU A 215 25.28 19.56 -8.55
#